data_924793ee521fcc2f68745c6e5560227f
#
_entry.id   924793ee521fcc2f68745c6e5560227f
#
_cell.length_a   1.000
_cell.length_b   1.000
_cell.length_c   1.000
_cell.angle_alpha   90.00
_cell.angle_beta   90.00
_cell.angle_gamma   90.00
#
_symmetry.space_group_name_H-M   'P 1'
#
loop_
_entity.id
_entity.type
_entity.pdbx_description
1 polymer ?
#
loop_
_entity_poly.entity_id
_entity_poly.type
_entity_poly.pdbx_seq_one_letter_code
_entity_poly.pdbx_strand_id
1 'polypeptide(L)'
;DLPPHSVYLNSDYSMVERILQNLLTNAIRYSSGDIKMSLKQARENRAIFTIENPIDSKTEINPARLFERFYTGDASRHNSGTGVGLAVVKLLTDKLGGNVSAEIKSNVLTVTLEIQ
;
A
#
# COMPACT_ATOMS: atom_id res chain seq x y z
N ASP A 1 -2.19 -4.07 -13.52
CA ASP A 1 -3.32 -4.21 -14.43
C ASP A 1 -4.57 -3.61 -13.85
N LEU A 2 -5.18 -2.71 -14.61
CA LEU A 2 -6.43 -2.11 -14.22
C LEU A 2 -7.56 -2.72 -15.03
N PRO A 3 -8.76 -2.83 -14.46
CA PRO A 3 -9.88 -3.40 -15.21
C PRO A 3 -10.25 -2.49 -16.38
N PRO A 4 -10.86 -3.05 -17.44
CA PRO A 4 -11.25 -2.27 -18.60
C PRO A 4 -12.47 -1.38 -18.35
N HIS A 5 -13.08 -1.49 -17.19
CA HIS A 5 -14.23 -0.69 -16.79
C HIS A 5 -13.96 -0.02 -15.46
N SER A 6 -14.74 0.98 -15.14
CA SER A 6 -14.61 1.68 -13.86
C SER A 6 -15.06 0.79 -12.71
N VAL A 7 -14.37 0.90 -11.60
CA VAL A 7 -14.76 0.21 -10.37
C VAL A 7 -15.39 1.25 -9.45
N TYR A 8 -16.60 0.98 -9.00
CA TYR A 8 -17.33 1.91 -8.16
C TYR A 8 -17.39 1.41 -6.73
N LEU A 9 -17.14 2.31 -5.79
CA LEU A 9 -17.12 2.01 -4.38
C LEU A 9 -18.02 2.97 -3.62
N ASN A 10 -18.57 2.49 -2.54
CA ASN A 10 -19.35 3.32 -1.64
C ASN A 10 -18.45 3.79 -0.50
N SER A 11 -17.45 4.60 -0.84
CA SER A 11 -16.43 5.05 0.10
C SER A 11 -16.20 6.54 -0.02
N ASP A 12 -15.59 7.11 1.02
CA ASP A 12 -15.22 8.51 1.03
C ASP A 12 -14.06 8.73 0.04
N TYR A 13 -14.31 9.54 -0.97
CA TYR A 13 -13.33 9.80 -2.03
C TYR A 13 -12.02 10.36 -1.49
N SER A 14 -12.10 11.30 -0.56
CA SER A 14 -10.89 11.94 0.00
C SER A 14 -10.03 10.93 0.73
N MET A 15 -10.65 10.06 1.50
CA MET A 15 -9.92 9.03 2.24
C MET A 15 -9.27 8.03 1.30
N VAL A 16 -10.01 7.59 0.29
CA VAL A 16 -9.48 6.63 -0.68
C VAL A 16 -8.30 7.24 -1.43
N GLU A 17 -8.44 8.47 -1.87
CA GLU A 17 -7.36 9.15 -2.58
C GLU A 17 -6.10 9.24 -1.71
N ARG A 18 -6.26 9.59 -0.45
CA ARG A 18 -5.12 9.71 0.45
C ARG A 18 -4.45 8.36 0.70
N ILE A 19 -5.26 7.31 0.84
CA ILE A 19 -4.72 5.96 0.99
C ILE A 19 -3.87 5.59 -0.23
N LEU A 20 -4.40 5.79 -1.42
CA LEU A 20 -3.70 5.42 -2.64
C LEU A 20 -2.43 6.23 -2.83
N GLN A 21 -2.47 7.53 -2.53
CA GLN A 21 -1.28 8.36 -2.61
C GLN A 21 -0.18 7.88 -1.66
N ASN A 22 -0.55 7.51 -0.45
CA ASN A 22 0.42 7.02 0.52
C ASN A 22 0.98 5.67 0.12
N LEU A 23 0.16 4.80 -0.45
CA LEU A 23 0.64 3.50 -0.93
C LEU A 23 1.61 3.68 -2.08
N LEU A 24 1.31 4.58 -3.01
CA LEU A 24 2.20 4.84 -4.13
C LEU A 24 3.52 5.46 -3.68
N THR A 25 3.45 6.43 -2.78
CA THR A 25 4.66 7.05 -2.22
C THR A 25 5.54 6.01 -1.56
N ASN A 26 4.93 5.09 -0.81
CA ASN A 26 5.67 4.01 -0.16
C ASN A 26 6.34 3.10 -1.19
N ALA A 27 5.63 2.75 -2.25
CA ALA A 27 6.20 1.89 -3.28
C ALA A 27 7.39 2.56 -3.96
N ILE A 28 7.26 3.84 -4.28
CA ILE A 28 8.36 4.59 -4.89
C ILE A 28 9.58 4.63 -3.97
N ARG A 29 9.33 4.84 -2.69
CA ARG A 29 10.41 4.93 -1.70
C ARG A 29 11.22 3.65 -1.58
N TYR A 30 10.57 2.50 -1.64
CA TYR A 30 11.26 1.23 -1.45
C TYR A 30 11.57 0.49 -2.74
N SER A 31 11.12 0.97 -3.87
CA SER A 31 11.27 0.24 -5.12
C SER A 31 12.70 0.25 -5.62
N SER A 32 13.17 -0.90 -6.05
CA SER A 32 14.43 -1.04 -6.77
C SER A 32 14.20 -1.27 -8.26
N GLY A 33 12.97 -1.16 -8.72
CA GLY A 33 12.64 -1.39 -10.12
C GLY A 33 11.20 -0.98 -10.41
N ASP A 34 10.57 -1.66 -11.35
CA ASP A 34 9.24 -1.32 -11.79
C ASP A 34 8.18 -1.60 -10.73
N ILE A 35 7.21 -0.71 -10.64
CA ILE A 35 6.09 -0.85 -9.74
C ILE A 35 4.90 -1.38 -10.53
N LYS A 36 4.25 -2.40 -10.02
CA LYS A 36 3.05 -2.97 -10.63
C LYS A 36 1.84 -2.69 -9.76
N MET A 37 0.75 -2.31 -10.40
CA MET A 37 -0.49 -2.05 -9.69
C MET A 37 -1.61 -2.83 -10.36
N SER A 38 -2.55 -3.31 -9.57
CA SER A 38 -3.75 -3.95 -10.10
C SER A 38 -4.96 -3.54 -9.27
N LEU A 39 -6.09 -3.51 -9.93
CA LEU A 39 -7.36 -3.18 -9.28
C LEU A 39 -8.39 -4.18 -9.77
N LYS A 40 -9.07 -4.82 -8.84
CA LYS A 40 -10.13 -5.77 -9.14
C LYS A 40 -11.37 -5.42 -8.36
N GLN A 41 -12.52 -5.68 -8.93
CA GLN A 41 -13.75 -5.63 -8.19
C GLN A 41 -14.07 -7.06 -7.70
N ALA A 42 -13.94 -7.28 -6.39
CA ALA A 42 -14.11 -8.61 -5.82
C ALA A 42 -15.57 -8.97 -5.66
N ARG A 43 -16.40 -7.98 -5.30
CA ARG A 43 -17.83 -8.10 -5.10
C ARG A 43 -18.44 -6.76 -5.37
N GLU A 44 -19.78 -6.73 -5.38
CA GLU A 44 -20.49 -5.46 -5.42
C GLU A 44 -20.03 -4.57 -4.26
N ASN A 45 -19.65 -3.36 -4.54
CA ASN A 45 -19.17 -2.38 -3.56
C ASN A 45 -17.88 -2.80 -2.82
N ARG A 46 -17.09 -3.71 -3.41
CA ARG A 46 -15.84 -4.10 -2.78
C ARG A 46 -14.76 -4.22 -3.85
N ALA A 47 -13.63 -3.58 -3.61
CA ALA A 47 -12.51 -3.60 -4.54
C ALA A 47 -11.23 -4.02 -3.82
N ILE A 48 -10.36 -4.68 -4.56
CA ILE A 48 -9.03 -5.06 -4.09
C ILE A 48 -8.01 -4.35 -4.96
N PHE A 49 -7.19 -3.54 -4.31
CA PHE A 49 -6.07 -2.85 -4.95
C PHE A 49 -4.77 -3.47 -4.47
N THR A 50 -3.91 -3.83 -5.40
CA THR A 50 -2.62 -4.42 -5.08
C THR A 50 -1.52 -3.59 -5.71
N ILE A 51 -0.49 -3.28 -4.93
CA ILE A 51 0.68 -2.59 -5.44
C ILE A 51 1.91 -3.40 -5.06
N GLU A 52 2.75 -3.69 -6.05
CA GLU A 52 3.96 -4.48 -5.87
C GLU A 52 5.17 -3.70 -6.32
N ASN A 53 6.25 -3.85 -5.60
CA ASN A 53 7.53 -3.29 -6.04
C ASN A 53 8.66 -4.22 -5.62
N PRO A 54 9.67 -4.39 -6.47
CA PRO A 54 10.86 -5.13 -6.04
C PRO A 54 11.62 -4.29 -5.03
N ILE A 55 12.27 -4.96 -4.10
CA ILE A 55 13.12 -4.29 -3.11
C ILE A 55 14.52 -4.85 -3.22
N ASP A 56 15.51 -4.04 -2.86
CA ASP A 56 16.89 -4.46 -2.82
C ASP A 56 17.02 -5.58 -1.79
N SER A 57 17.76 -6.62 -2.12
CA SER A 57 17.96 -7.75 -1.20
C SER A 57 18.59 -7.34 0.11
N LYS A 58 19.24 -6.17 0.14
CA LYS A 58 19.85 -5.63 1.35
C LYS A 58 18.90 -4.77 2.17
N THR A 59 17.74 -4.46 1.63
CA THR A 59 16.75 -3.66 2.33
C THR A 59 16.11 -4.50 3.42
N GLU A 60 16.14 -3.99 4.64
CA GLU A 60 15.53 -4.67 5.76
C GLU A 60 14.17 -4.05 6.08
N ILE A 61 13.13 -4.76 5.72
CA ILE A 61 11.75 -4.35 5.99
C ILE A 61 11.04 -5.51 6.66
N ASN A 62 10.40 -5.23 7.78
CA ASN A 62 9.53 -6.21 8.42
C ASN A 62 8.10 -5.90 7.99
N PRO A 63 7.49 -6.72 7.10
CA PRO A 63 6.16 -6.41 6.60
C PRO A 63 5.10 -6.37 7.71
N ALA A 64 5.31 -7.09 8.79
CA ALA A 64 4.37 -7.06 9.91
C ALA A 64 4.36 -5.71 10.63
N ARG A 65 5.41 -4.90 10.45
CA ARG A 65 5.54 -3.62 11.14
C ARG A 65 5.34 -2.41 10.21
N LEU A 66 5.11 -2.65 8.94
CA LEU A 66 5.05 -1.55 7.96
C LEU A 66 3.99 -0.51 8.27
N PHE A 67 2.92 -0.89 8.94
CA PHE A 67 1.84 0.02 9.25
C PHE A 67 1.97 0.66 10.64
N GLU A 68 3.06 0.34 11.35
CA GLU A 68 3.32 0.98 12.63
C GLU A 68 3.80 2.41 12.41
N ARG A 69 3.38 3.27 13.31
CA ARG A 69 3.78 4.66 13.26
C ARG A 69 5.30 4.77 13.43
N PHE A 70 5.91 5.58 12.58
CA PHE A 70 7.34 5.86 12.59
C PHE A 70 8.24 4.69 12.17
N TYR A 71 7.66 3.59 11.70
CA TYR A 71 8.47 2.53 11.14
C TYR A 71 8.90 2.92 9.74
N THR A 72 10.20 2.89 9.45
CA THR A 72 10.73 3.30 8.15
C THR A 72 11.54 2.21 7.46
N GLY A 73 11.52 1.00 7.99
CA GLY A 73 12.30 -0.09 7.41
C GLY A 73 13.77 0.10 7.62
N ASP A 74 14.49 0.38 6.56
CA ASP A 74 15.94 0.59 6.64
C ASP A 74 16.24 1.93 7.30
N ALA A 75 16.79 1.89 8.50
CA ALA A 75 17.07 3.09 9.28
C ALA A 75 18.12 4.00 8.67
N SER A 76 18.93 3.48 7.75
CA SER A 76 19.95 4.27 7.09
C SER A 76 19.37 5.16 5.99
N ARG A 77 18.11 5.03 5.69
CA ARG A 77 17.46 5.81 4.64
C ARG A 77 17.14 7.20 5.13
N HIS A 78 18.09 8.07 4.99
CA HIS A 78 17.95 9.44 5.45
C HIS A 78 16.96 10.26 4.63
N ASN A 79 16.63 9.84 3.45
CA ASN A 79 15.67 10.53 2.61
C ASN A 79 14.25 10.02 2.80
N SER A 80 14.06 9.08 3.68
CA SER A 80 12.75 8.51 3.85
C SER A 80 11.86 9.52 4.59
N GLY A 81 10.58 9.36 4.44
CA GLY A 81 9.63 10.22 5.10
C GLY A 81 9.59 9.98 6.61
N THR A 82 8.55 10.44 7.22
CA THR A 82 8.40 10.41 8.67
C THR A 82 8.04 9.05 9.23
N GLY A 83 7.72 8.08 8.37
CA GLY A 83 7.22 6.79 8.83
C GLY A 83 5.76 6.83 9.27
N VAL A 84 5.04 7.85 8.84
CA VAL A 84 3.64 8.01 9.23
C VAL A 84 2.69 7.61 8.10
N GLY A 85 3.15 7.65 6.83
CA GLY A 85 2.28 7.43 5.69
C GLY A 85 1.48 6.14 5.73
N LEU A 86 2.13 5.02 6.02
CA LEU A 86 1.43 3.74 6.07
C LEU A 86 0.59 3.59 7.33
N ALA A 87 0.98 4.24 8.42
CA ALA A 87 0.13 4.26 9.61
C ALA A 87 -1.19 4.99 9.30
N VAL A 88 -1.13 6.06 8.50
CA VAL A 88 -2.33 6.75 8.06
C VAL A 88 -3.16 5.85 7.15
N VAL A 89 -2.52 5.08 6.26
CA VAL A 89 -3.24 4.12 5.43
C VAL A 89 -4.03 3.15 6.29
N LYS A 90 -3.39 2.58 7.30
CA LYS A 90 -4.06 1.64 8.19
C LYS A 90 -5.23 2.29 8.91
N LEU A 91 -5.02 3.49 9.42
CA LEU A 91 -6.06 4.21 10.15
C LEU A 91 -7.28 4.50 9.25
N LEU A 92 -7.03 5.01 8.05
CA LEU A 92 -8.11 5.33 7.13
C LEU A 92 -8.82 4.08 6.62
N THR A 93 -8.06 3.02 6.35
CA THR A 93 -8.64 1.77 5.91
C THR A 93 -9.56 1.18 6.98
N ASP A 94 -9.14 1.24 8.24
CA ASP A 94 -9.98 0.77 9.33
C ASP A 94 -11.27 1.58 9.43
N LYS A 95 -11.17 2.90 9.23
CA LYS A 95 -12.36 3.76 9.25
C LYS A 95 -13.33 3.43 8.13
N LEU A 96 -12.83 2.97 7.00
CA LEU A 96 -13.68 2.60 5.87
C LEU A 96 -14.20 1.17 5.96
N GLY A 97 -13.85 0.45 7.01
CA GLY A 97 -14.27 -0.93 7.17
C GLY A 97 -13.54 -1.89 6.25
N GLY A 98 -12.39 -1.48 5.72
CA GLY A 98 -11.60 -2.30 4.84
C GLY A 98 -10.47 -3.02 5.54
N ASN A 99 -9.53 -3.48 4.75
CA ASN A 99 -8.39 -4.23 5.25
C ASN A 99 -7.16 -3.94 4.41
N VAL A 100 -6.01 -3.84 5.05
CA VAL A 100 -4.74 -3.65 4.34
C VAL A 100 -3.70 -4.58 4.93
N SER A 101 -2.89 -5.17 4.06
CA SER A 101 -1.84 -6.09 4.49
C SER A 101 -0.64 -5.94 3.59
N ALA A 102 0.48 -6.46 4.05
CA ALA A 102 1.74 -6.42 3.29
C ALA A 102 2.47 -7.72 3.47
N GLU A 103 3.17 -8.14 2.43
CA GLU A 103 4.04 -9.30 2.51
C GLU A 103 5.25 -9.10 1.60
N ILE A 104 6.32 -9.81 1.90
CA ILE A 104 7.52 -9.82 1.09
C ILE A 104 7.81 -11.24 0.68
N LYS A 105 7.98 -11.46 -0.62
CA LYS A 105 8.23 -12.78 -1.18
C LYS A 105 9.18 -12.60 -2.36
N SER A 106 10.31 -13.32 -2.33
CA SER A 106 11.32 -13.25 -3.40
C SER A 106 11.74 -11.82 -3.70
N ASN A 107 11.95 -11.03 -2.66
CA ASN A 107 12.36 -9.62 -2.76
C ASN A 107 11.34 -8.74 -3.49
N VAL A 108 10.08 -9.10 -3.39
CA VAL A 108 8.99 -8.27 -3.89
C VAL A 108 8.07 -7.94 -2.72
N LEU A 109 7.90 -6.65 -2.48
CA LEU A 109 6.96 -6.16 -1.48
C LEU A 109 5.60 -5.99 -2.14
N THR A 110 4.59 -6.63 -1.57
CA THR A 110 3.22 -6.54 -2.06
C THR A 110 2.34 -5.99 -0.96
N VAL A 111 1.65 -4.90 -1.24
CA VAL A 111 0.66 -4.33 -0.34
C VAL A 111 -0.71 -4.51 -0.96
N THR A 112 -1.61 -5.12 -0.22
CA THR A 112 -2.98 -5.40 -0.69
C THR A 112 -3.97 -4.62 0.14
N LEU A 113 -4.81 -3.85 -0.54
CA LEU A 113 -5.83 -3.02 0.07
C LEU A 113 -7.20 -3.51 -0.39
N GLU A 114 -8.07 -3.79 0.57
CA GLU A 114 -9.44 -4.17 0.27
C GLU A 114 -10.35 -3.11 0.89
N ILE A 115 -11.19 -2.48 0.07
CA ILE A 115 -12.10 -1.44 0.52
C ILE A 115 -13.49 -1.64 -0.10
N GLN A 116 -14.46 -1.01 0.53
CA GLN A 116 -15.84 -1.05 0.08
C GLN A 116 -16.24 0.25 -0.59
#